data_d5ffb1eac79b30b8fd8c252901dcecd3
#
_entry.id   d5ffb1eac79b30b8fd8c252901dcecd3
#
_cell.length_a   1.000
_cell.length_b   1.000
_cell.length_c   1.000
_cell.angle_alpha   90.00
_cell.angle_beta   90.00
_cell.angle_gamma   90.00
#
_symmetry.space_group_name_H-M   'P 1'
#
loop_
_entity.id
_entity.type
_entity.pdbx_description
1 polymer ?
#
loop_
_entity_poly.entity_id
_entity_poly.type
_entity_poly.pdbx_seq_one_letter_code
_entity_poly.pdbx_strand_id
1 'polypeptide(L)'
;MEESRSTVKEFWKSLSEKLKESLVSVMPVSAIVLILALTPWVEISGSELITFLIAALLLVLGIGMFNLGADMAMTPMGQYMGQGLTASKRLGVLLSVGFIMGVLITVAEPDLSVLADQVKTVMSGTMLIFTVGLGVGLLLFLGILKILFHIDLSVLLMYLYMALFCVAALLIDSGKGSLLALSFDSGGVTTGPITVPFIMALGVGIALTVGGRGASENSFGLIALCSVGPILAVLFLSLFAKGDLSYTVPGYSFESFLSKATLEVFGAKAGDVGQSLILLVVFFFVIEFIALKLPKVKLIQILFGIVYTFVGLVIFLAAVEMAFMPLGYKIGVQMSAHNPLIIILFAFVIGNVVVLAEPAVHVLNAQVQEITNGEVTKTQMMLALSLGVGVSIGLSVLRVHFGFSLLYYLIPGYLISLGLSFFVPKLYTAIAFDSGGVASGPMTSSFILPLVIGACVTMQGESAVLDFAFGVVAMVAMTPLITIQSLGFKSVMAVKRRSAIAIRRIMEAEDDQIIYFE
;
A
#
# COMPACT_ATOMS: atom_id res chain seq x y z
N MET A 1 -12.15 -31.38 -25.74
CA MET A 1 -13.36 -31.10 -24.94
C MET A 1 -13.13 -31.31 -23.43
N GLU A 2 -12.42 -32.38 -23.00
CA GLU A 2 -12.09 -32.60 -21.58
C GLU A 2 -11.07 -31.57 -21.05
N GLU A 3 -10.05 -31.24 -21.82
CA GLU A 3 -9.04 -30.23 -21.48
C GLU A 3 -9.62 -28.82 -21.31
N SER A 4 -10.61 -28.45 -22.15
CA SER A 4 -11.36 -27.20 -22.02
C SER A 4 -12.28 -27.19 -20.78
N ARG A 5 -12.84 -28.34 -20.39
CA ARG A 5 -13.66 -28.46 -19.17
C ARG A 5 -12.82 -28.41 -17.89
N SER A 6 -11.60 -28.97 -17.92
CA SER A 6 -10.67 -28.87 -16.77
C SER A 6 -10.24 -27.43 -16.53
N THR A 7 -9.88 -26.70 -17.58
CA THR A 7 -9.45 -25.28 -17.50
C THR A 7 -10.56 -24.38 -16.96
N VAL A 8 -11.81 -24.58 -17.41
CA VAL A 8 -12.97 -23.81 -16.90
C VAL A 8 -13.25 -24.14 -15.42
N LYS A 9 -13.11 -25.42 -15.01
CA LYS A 9 -13.32 -25.82 -13.62
C LYS A 9 -12.24 -25.25 -12.69
N GLU A 10 -10.98 -25.24 -13.12
CA GLU A 10 -9.87 -24.62 -12.39
C GLU A 10 -10.05 -23.11 -12.25
N PHE A 11 -10.50 -22.45 -13.31
CA PHE A 11 -10.82 -21.02 -13.28
C PHE A 11 -11.90 -20.69 -12.23
N TRP A 12 -13.05 -21.41 -12.25
CA TRP A 12 -14.11 -21.19 -11.27
C TRP A 12 -13.66 -21.48 -9.84
N LYS A 13 -12.79 -22.46 -9.66
CA LYS A 13 -12.18 -22.75 -8.36
C LYS A 13 -11.32 -21.58 -7.89
N SER A 14 -10.42 -21.07 -8.72
CA SER A 14 -9.56 -19.94 -8.39
C SER A 14 -10.38 -18.68 -8.08
N LEU A 15 -11.39 -18.35 -8.90
CA LEU A 15 -12.28 -17.22 -8.64
C LEU A 15 -13.02 -17.38 -7.30
N SER A 16 -13.56 -18.58 -7.02
CA SER A 16 -14.24 -18.85 -5.75
C SER A 16 -13.32 -18.73 -4.54
N GLU A 17 -12.06 -19.14 -4.66
CA GLU A 17 -11.04 -18.97 -3.61
C GLU A 17 -10.75 -17.49 -3.37
N LYS A 18 -10.54 -16.70 -4.43
CA LYS A 18 -10.32 -15.24 -4.32
C LYS A 18 -11.53 -14.50 -3.74
N LEU A 19 -12.75 -14.88 -4.12
CA LEU A 19 -13.98 -14.31 -3.54
C LEU A 19 -14.12 -14.65 -2.05
N LYS A 20 -13.76 -15.86 -1.63
CA LYS A 20 -13.76 -16.24 -0.21
C LYS A 20 -12.72 -15.44 0.57
N GLU A 21 -11.51 -15.29 0.05
CA GLU A 21 -10.47 -14.45 0.66
C GLU A 21 -10.97 -13.00 0.83
N SER A 22 -11.57 -12.43 -0.22
CA SER A 22 -12.12 -11.08 -0.20
C SER A 22 -13.28 -10.93 0.79
N LEU A 23 -14.16 -11.94 0.89
CA LEU A 23 -15.27 -11.94 1.86
C LEU A 23 -14.72 -11.92 3.31
N VAL A 24 -13.75 -12.78 3.61
CA VAL A 24 -13.11 -12.82 4.94
C VAL A 24 -12.44 -11.48 5.26
N SER A 25 -11.90 -10.78 4.27
CA SER A 25 -11.23 -9.50 4.43
C SER A 25 -12.19 -8.34 4.69
N VAL A 26 -13.32 -8.28 3.98
CA VAL A 26 -14.30 -7.18 4.07
C VAL A 26 -15.28 -7.37 5.24
N MET A 27 -15.57 -8.61 5.61
CA MET A 27 -16.54 -8.95 6.66
C MET A 27 -16.26 -8.26 8.01
N PRO A 28 -15.02 -8.19 8.53
CA PRO A 28 -14.76 -7.55 9.81
C PRO A 28 -15.06 -6.05 9.81
N VAL A 29 -14.73 -5.32 8.73
CA VAL A 29 -15.07 -3.89 8.58
C VAL A 29 -16.60 -3.73 8.55
N SER A 30 -17.28 -4.57 7.76
CA SER A 30 -18.74 -4.55 7.65
C SER A 30 -19.42 -4.87 8.99
N ALA A 31 -18.90 -5.82 9.75
CA ALA A 31 -19.41 -6.15 11.08
C ALA A 31 -19.28 -4.98 12.06
N ILE A 32 -18.15 -4.27 12.06
CA ILE A 32 -17.94 -3.07 12.88
C ILE A 32 -18.96 -1.99 12.53
N VAL A 33 -19.19 -1.73 11.25
CA VAL A 33 -20.19 -0.74 10.80
C VAL A 33 -21.60 -1.15 11.22
N LEU A 34 -21.96 -2.43 11.12
CA LEU A 34 -23.27 -2.93 11.59
C LEU A 34 -23.42 -2.77 13.10
N ILE A 35 -22.37 -3.04 13.88
CA ILE A 35 -22.38 -2.81 15.32
C ILE A 35 -22.57 -1.32 15.62
N LEU A 36 -21.86 -0.43 14.91
CA LEU A 36 -22.00 1.01 15.07
C LEU A 36 -23.42 1.50 14.75
N ALA A 37 -24.07 0.94 13.72
CA ALA A 37 -25.45 1.27 13.36
C ALA A 37 -26.48 0.93 14.47
N LEU A 38 -26.11 0.05 15.42
CA LEU A 38 -26.93 -0.30 16.58
C LEU A 38 -26.61 0.55 17.82
N THR A 39 -25.60 1.43 17.74
CA THR A 39 -25.19 2.30 18.84
C THR A 39 -25.75 3.72 18.66
N PRO A 40 -25.90 4.50 19.73
CA PRO A 40 -26.30 5.90 19.63
C PRO A 40 -25.15 6.83 19.17
N TRP A 41 -23.96 6.29 18.88
CA TRP A 41 -22.77 7.10 18.56
C TRP A 41 -22.76 7.61 17.10
N VAL A 42 -23.43 6.88 16.20
CA VAL A 42 -23.51 7.24 14.77
C VAL A 42 -24.93 7.00 14.27
N GLU A 43 -25.56 8.05 13.79
CA GLU A 43 -26.91 7.96 13.20
C GLU A 43 -26.82 7.51 11.74
N ILE A 44 -26.93 6.22 11.51
CA ILE A 44 -26.96 5.64 10.16
C ILE A 44 -28.41 5.37 9.79
N SER A 45 -28.91 6.06 8.75
CA SER A 45 -30.26 5.83 8.25
C SER A 45 -30.39 4.44 7.58
N GLY A 46 -31.61 3.90 7.53
CA GLY A 46 -31.85 2.60 6.88
C GLY A 46 -31.41 2.57 5.41
N SER A 47 -31.56 3.70 4.69
CA SER A 47 -31.11 3.82 3.29
C SER A 47 -29.58 3.82 3.18
N GLU A 48 -28.87 4.50 4.05
CA GLU A 48 -27.40 4.52 4.10
C GLU A 48 -26.86 3.12 4.44
N LEU A 49 -27.50 2.41 5.38
CA LEU A 49 -27.11 1.06 5.75
C LEU A 49 -27.29 0.08 4.61
N ILE A 50 -28.40 0.16 3.87
CA ILE A 50 -28.64 -0.66 2.68
C ILE A 50 -27.60 -0.34 1.60
N THR A 51 -27.33 0.93 1.34
CA THR A 51 -26.29 1.39 0.41
C THR A 51 -24.93 0.81 0.79
N PHE A 52 -24.56 0.88 2.08
CA PHE A 52 -23.31 0.32 2.57
C PHE A 52 -23.23 -1.20 2.40
N LEU A 53 -24.30 -1.94 2.70
CA LEU A 53 -24.30 -3.41 2.53
C LEU A 53 -24.16 -3.84 1.08
N ILE A 54 -24.84 -3.13 0.14
CA ILE A 54 -24.67 -3.37 -1.29
C ILE A 54 -23.22 -3.06 -1.70
N ALA A 55 -22.68 -1.92 -1.26
CA ALA A 55 -21.30 -1.54 -1.52
C ALA A 55 -20.30 -2.56 -0.96
N ALA A 56 -20.53 -3.10 0.24
CA ALA A 56 -19.67 -4.14 0.83
C ALA A 56 -19.67 -5.43 -0.02
N LEU A 57 -20.81 -5.84 -0.57
CA LEU A 57 -20.88 -6.97 -1.50
C LEU A 57 -20.14 -6.68 -2.82
N LEU A 58 -20.31 -5.47 -3.36
CA LEU A 58 -19.57 -5.02 -4.54
C LEU A 58 -18.07 -4.94 -4.25
N LEU A 59 -17.68 -4.50 -3.06
CA LEU A 59 -16.28 -4.46 -2.64
C LEU A 59 -15.66 -5.87 -2.63
N VAL A 60 -16.36 -6.87 -2.10
CA VAL A 60 -15.93 -8.28 -2.14
C VAL A 60 -15.73 -8.76 -3.58
N LEU A 61 -16.68 -8.48 -4.47
CA LEU A 61 -16.58 -8.82 -5.89
C LEU A 61 -15.42 -8.09 -6.57
N GLY A 62 -15.29 -6.78 -6.31
CA GLY A 62 -14.23 -5.94 -6.87
C GLY A 62 -12.83 -6.40 -6.46
N ILE A 63 -12.60 -6.64 -5.17
CA ILE A 63 -11.31 -7.16 -4.65
C ILE A 63 -11.02 -8.55 -5.22
N GLY A 64 -12.01 -9.46 -5.24
CA GLY A 64 -11.82 -10.81 -5.74
C GLY A 64 -11.45 -10.86 -7.22
N MET A 65 -12.15 -10.08 -8.05
CA MET A 65 -11.85 -9.96 -9.48
C MET A 65 -10.50 -9.26 -9.72
N PHE A 66 -10.21 -8.21 -8.97
CA PHE A 66 -8.94 -7.50 -9.04
C PHE A 66 -7.76 -8.42 -8.70
N ASN A 67 -7.82 -9.15 -7.56
CA ASN A 67 -6.75 -10.05 -7.15
C ASN A 67 -6.51 -11.16 -8.19
N LEU A 68 -7.58 -11.72 -8.77
CA LEU A 68 -7.46 -12.69 -9.87
C LEU A 68 -6.79 -12.05 -11.10
N GLY A 69 -7.19 -10.82 -11.45
CA GLY A 69 -6.61 -10.07 -12.56
C GLY A 69 -5.13 -9.72 -12.33
N ALA A 70 -4.76 -9.32 -11.12
CA ALA A 70 -3.39 -9.03 -10.75
C ALA A 70 -2.48 -10.27 -10.88
N ASP A 71 -2.95 -11.44 -10.41
CA ASP A 71 -2.23 -12.70 -10.56
C ASP A 71 -2.09 -13.15 -12.03
N MET A 72 -3.09 -12.85 -12.87
CA MET A 72 -3.10 -13.25 -14.29
C MET A 72 -2.37 -12.26 -15.20
N ALA A 73 -2.29 -10.97 -14.86
CA ALA A 73 -1.73 -9.93 -15.71
C ALA A 73 -0.60 -9.15 -15.04
N MET A 74 -0.85 -8.42 -13.94
CA MET A 74 0.13 -7.48 -13.39
C MET A 74 1.42 -8.18 -12.94
N THR A 75 1.30 -9.27 -12.19
CA THR A 75 2.44 -10.07 -11.75
C THR A 75 3.23 -10.68 -12.92
N PRO A 76 2.61 -11.41 -13.89
CA PRO A 76 3.34 -11.91 -15.05
C PRO A 76 3.95 -10.81 -15.92
N MET A 77 3.26 -9.70 -16.14
CA MET A 77 3.79 -8.56 -16.91
C MET A 77 5.08 -8.04 -16.28
N GLY A 78 5.08 -7.76 -14.97
CA GLY A 78 6.26 -7.31 -14.24
C GLY A 78 7.41 -8.31 -14.33
N GLN A 79 7.12 -9.60 -14.08
CA GLN A 79 8.13 -10.66 -14.10
C GLN A 79 8.76 -10.85 -15.48
N TYR A 80 7.97 -10.93 -16.54
CA TYR A 80 8.49 -11.10 -17.92
C TYR A 80 9.28 -9.87 -18.37
N MET A 81 8.86 -8.66 -18.01
CA MET A 81 9.63 -7.46 -18.30
C MET A 81 10.96 -7.47 -17.55
N GLY A 82 10.97 -7.78 -16.26
CA GLY A 82 12.19 -7.90 -15.47
C GLY A 82 13.17 -8.91 -16.05
N GLN A 83 12.70 -10.10 -16.38
CA GLN A 83 13.51 -11.17 -16.98
C GLN A 83 14.02 -10.80 -18.38
N GLY A 84 13.12 -10.38 -19.27
CA GLY A 84 13.46 -10.14 -20.67
C GLY A 84 14.41 -8.96 -20.87
N LEU A 85 14.17 -7.84 -20.15
CA LEU A 85 15.02 -6.66 -20.22
C LEU A 85 16.41 -6.92 -19.62
N THR A 86 16.50 -7.67 -18.52
CA THR A 86 17.77 -8.04 -17.89
C THR A 86 18.55 -9.02 -18.77
N ALA A 87 17.89 -10.00 -19.37
CA ALA A 87 18.52 -10.94 -20.30
C ALA A 87 19.12 -10.28 -21.55
N SER A 88 18.61 -9.10 -21.94
CA SER A 88 19.17 -8.34 -23.06
C SER A 88 20.59 -7.82 -22.82
N LYS A 89 21.06 -7.81 -21.58
CA LYS A 89 22.37 -7.28 -21.12
C LYS A 89 22.63 -5.80 -21.50
N ARG A 90 21.59 -5.05 -21.86
CA ARG A 90 21.67 -3.62 -22.21
C ARG A 90 21.21 -2.77 -21.03
N LEU A 91 22.18 -2.42 -20.16
CA LEU A 91 21.90 -1.66 -18.94
C LEU A 91 21.08 -0.38 -19.20
N GLY A 92 21.42 0.42 -20.22
CA GLY A 92 20.69 1.64 -20.54
C GLY A 92 19.23 1.39 -20.90
N VAL A 93 18.92 0.30 -21.64
CA VAL A 93 17.54 -0.07 -21.99
C VAL A 93 16.77 -0.49 -20.74
N LEU A 94 17.35 -1.36 -19.89
CA LEU A 94 16.73 -1.81 -18.65
C LEU A 94 16.38 -0.62 -17.74
N LEU A 95 17.32 0.30 -17.55
CA LEU A 95 17.14 1.46 -16.68
C LEU A 95 16.14 2.47 -17.24
N SER A 96 16.19 2.77 -18.55
CA SER A 96 15.26 3.69 -19.19
C SER A 96 13.84 3.14 -19.21
N VAL A 97 13.67 1.86 -19.55
CA VAL A 97 12.36 1.21 -19.53
C VAL A 97 11.83 1.11 -18.08
N GLY A 98 12.68 0.77 -17.12
CA GLY A 98 12.32 0.74 -15.71
C GLY A 98 11.87 2.10 -15.19
N PHE A 99 12.58 3.19 -15.53
CA PHE A 99 12.17 4.55 -15.19
C PHE A 99 10.79 4.91 -15.77
N ILE A 100 10.61 4.71 -17.09
CA ILE A 100 9.34 4.99 -17.76
C ILE A 100 8.20 4.17 -17.16
N MET A 101 8.45 2.89 -16.88
CA MET A 101 7.45 2.03 -16.23
C MET A 101 7.08 2.52 -14.84
N GLY A 102 8.06 2.95 -14.04
CA GLY A 102 7.79 3.53 -12.72
C GLY A 102 6.87 4.76 -12.82
N VAL A 103 7.11 5.63 -13.79
CA VAL A 103 6.22 6.77 -14.05
C VAL A 103 4.82 6.31 -14.49
N LEU A 104 4.73 5.45 -15.50
CA LEU A 104 3.44 5.05 -16.08
C LEU A 104 2.56 4.27 -15.11
N ILE A 105 3.15 3.33 -14.35
CA ILE A 105 2.38 2.52 -13.39
C ILE A 105 1.86 3.36 -12.24
N THR A 106 2.62 4.38 -11.83
CA THR A 106 2.21 5.30 -10.76
C THR A 106 1.12 6.25 -11.25
N VAL A 107 1.23 6.78 -12.46
CA VAL A 107 0.16 7.59 -13.08
C VAL A 107 -1.12 6.76 -13.25
N ALA A 108 -0.98 5.45 -13.44
CA ALA A 108 -2.08 4.49 -13.53
C ALA A 108 -2.67 4.09 -12.15
N GLU A 109 -2.11 4.55 -11.04
CA GLU A 109 -2.56 4.15 -9.70
C GLU A 109 -3.83 4.90 -9.30
N PRO A 110 -4.96 4.18 -9.07
CA PRO A 110 -6.24 4.82 -8.73
C PRO A 110 -6.21 5.60 -7.42
N ASP A 111 -5.46 5.12 -6.42
CA ASP A 111 -5.36 5.78 -5.11
C ASP A 111 -4.74 7.16 -5.20
N LEU A 112 -3.79 7.33 -6.13
CA LEU A 112 -3.18 8.63 -6.40
C LEU A 112 -4.18 9.60 -7.00
N SER A 113 -5.10 9.13 -7.84
CA SER A 113 -6.19 9.95 -8.37
C SER A 113 -7.16 10.37 -7.26
N VAL A 114 -7.49 9.47 -6.32
CA VAL A 114 -8.30 9.79 -5.14
C VAL A 114 -7.64 10.87 -4.29
N LEU A 115 -6.34 10.75 -3.99
CA LEU A 115 -5.61 11.79 -3.26
C LEU A 115 -5.61 13.13 -4.02
N ALA A 116 -5.35 13.10 -5.32
CA ALA A 116 -5.35 14.29 -6.17
C ALA A 116 -6.69 15.03 -6.15
N ASP A 117 -7.80 14.28 -6.17
CA ASP A 117 -9.15 14.84 -6.05
C ASP A 117 -9.42 15.46 -4.68
N GLN A 118 -8.91 14.84 -3.60
CA GLN A 118 -9.04 15.37 -2.25
C GLN A 118 -8.30 16.70 -2.03
N VAL A 119 -7.19 16.93 -2.76
CA VAL A 119 -6.34 18.11 -2.59
C VAL A 119 -6.42 19.11 -3.75
N LYS A 120 -7.35 18.96 -4.67
CA LYS A 120 -7.48 19.82 -5.87
C LYS A 120 -7.68 21.31 -5.58
N THR A 121 -8.15 21.64 -4.40
CA THR A 121 -8.29 23.04 -3.94
C THR A 121 -6.95 23.65 -3.52
N VAL A 122 -5.97 22.81 -3.16
CA VAL A 122 -4.64 23.21 -2.68
C VAL A 122 -3.61 23.23 -3.80
N MET A 123 -3.66 22.23 -4.69
CA MET A 123 -2.76 22.11 -5.84
C MET A 123 -3.41 21.38 -7.02
N SER A 124 -2.87 21.58 -8.21
CA SER A 124 -3.35 20.87 -9.40
C SER A 124 -3.16 19.36 -9.27
N GLY A 125 -4.26 18.59 -9.32
CA GLY A 125 -4.21 17.14 -9.24
C GLY A 125 -3.31 16.51 -10.32
N THR A 126 -3.39 16.99 -11.55
CA THR A 126 -2.53 16.53 -12.66
C THR A 126 -1.05 16.75 -12.36
N MET A 127 -0.69 17.94 -11.83
CA MET A 127 0.68 18.25 -11.47
C MET A 127 1.18 17.34 -10.34
N LEU A 128 0.33 17.08 -9.34
CA LEU A 128 0.64 16.15 -8.25
C LEU A 128 0.91 14.74 -8.81
N ILE A 129 0.01 14.19 -9.63
CA ILE A 129 0.13 12.84 -10.21
C ILE A 129 1.43 12.68 -11.01
N PHE A 130 1.75 13.64 -11.91
CA PHE A 130 2.97 13.58 -12.68
C PHE A 130 4.24 13.72 -11.83
N THR A 131 4.23 14.62 -10.84
CA THR A 131 5.38 14.82 -9.93
C THR A 131 5.65 13.56 -9.11
N VAL A 132 4.60 12.95 -8.58
CA VAL A 132 4.65 11.68 -7.87
C VAL A 132 5.17 10.56 -8.77
N GLY A 133 4.64 10.45 -10.00
CA GLY A 133 5.10 9.48 -10.98
C GLY A 133 6.59 9.61 -11.31
N LEU A 134 7.09 10.84 -11.49
CA LEU A 134 8.52 11.09 -11.69
C LEU A 134 9.35 10.65 -10.48
N GLY A 135 8.87 10.91 -9.26
CA GLY A 135 9.51 10.46 -8.03
C GLY A 135 9.64 8.93 -7.98
N VAL A 136 8.56 8.20 -8.26
CA VAL A 136 8.60 6.73 -8.33
C VAL A 136 9.53 6.24 -9.43
N GLY A 137 9.45 6.82 -10.63
CA GLY A 137 10.33 6.44 -11.75
C GLY A 137 11.81 6.57 -11.40
N LEU A 138 12.21 7.68 -10.76
CA LEU A 138 13.58 7.91 -10.30
C LEU A 138 14.03 6.89 -9.25
N LEU A 139 13.18 6.61 -8.28
CA LEU A 139 13.55 5.68 -7.21
C LEU A 139 13.45 4.22 -7.66
N LEU A 140 12.58 3.88 -8.63
CA LEU A 140 12.60 2.57 -9.27
C LEU A 140 13.89 2.37 -10.09
N PHE A 141 14.33 3.40 -10.81
CA PHE A 141 15.64 3.39 -11.48
C PHE A 141 16.78 3.09 -10.48
N LEU A 142 16.82 3.77 -9.33
CA LEU A 142 17.79 3.49 -8.25
C LEU A 142 17.61 2.08 -7.66
N GLY A 143 16.38 1.62 -7.53
CA GLY A 143 16.06 0.27 -7.06
C GLY A 143 16.56 -0.83 -8.00
N ILE A 144 16.47 -0.64 -9.30
CA ILE A 144 17.05 -1.55 -10.30
C ILE A 144 18.58 -1.56 -10.16
N LEU A 145 19.22 -0.40 -10.00
CA LEU A 145 20.66 -0.32 -9.73
C LEU A 145 21.04 -1.04 -8.43
N LYS A 146 20.22 -0.89 -7.37
CA LYS A 146 20.41 -1.61 -6.10
C LYS A 146 20.44 -3.12 -6.31
N ILE A 147 19.53 -3.68 -7.11
CA ILE A 147 19.51 -5.11 -7.41
C ILE A 147 20.75 -5.51 -8.21
N LEU A 148 21.08 -4.78 -9.27
CA LEU A 148 22.19 -5.09 -10.18
C LEU A 148 23.56 -5.06 -9.50
N PHE A 149 23.78 -4.05 -8.64
CA PHE A 149 25.05 -3.83 -7.96
C PHE A 149 25.09 -4.35 -6.52
N HIS A 150 24.03 -5.04 -6.09
CA HIS A 150 23.90 -5.59 -4.72
C HIS A 150 24.13 -4.54 -3.62
N ILE A 151 23.62 -3.32 -3.84
CA ILE A 151 23.73 -2.22 -2.88
C ILE A 151 22.89 -2.54 -1.63
N ASP A 152 23.43 -2.23 -0.47
CA ASP A 152 22.72 -2.43 0.79
C ASP A 152 21.54 -1.48 0.92
N LEU A 153 20.33 -2.06 1.08
CA LEU A 153 19.09 -1.30 1.17
C LEU A 153 19.08 -0.37 2.40
N SER A 154 19.56 -0.85 3.56
CA SER A 154 19.52 -0.08 4.81
C SER A 154 20.34 1.20 4.70
N VAL A 155 21.52 1.10 4.07
CA VAL A 155 22.39 2.26 3.83
C VAL A 155 21.74 3.24 2.85
N LEU A 156 21.16 2.73 1.77
CA LEU A 156 20.48 3.56 0.78
C LEU A 156 19.29 4.31 1.41
N LEU A 157 18.44 3.60 2.17
CA LEU A 157 17.32 4.20 2.88
C LEU A 157 17.78 5.24 3.89
N MET A 158 18.85 5.00 4.62
CA MET A 158 19.39 5.97 5.57
C MET A 158 19.71 7.31 4.88
N TYR A 159 20.42 7.29 3.76
CA TYR A 159 20.74 8.52 3.01
C TYR A 159 19.48 9.18 2.43
N LEU A 160 18.53 8.40 1.92
CA LEU A 160 17.29 8.92 1.36
C LEU A 160 16.42 9.57 2.42
N TYR A 161 16.26 8.96 3.61
CA TYR A 161 15.51 9.57 4.71
C TYR A 161 16.21 10.77 5.29
N MET A 162 17.56 10.80 5.36
CA MET A 162 18.31 12.01 5.74
C MET A 162 18.01 13.16 4.76
N ALA A 163 18.08 12.91 3.45
CA ALA A 163 17.72 13.91 2.44
C ALA A 163 16.26 14.36 2.56
N LEU A 164 15.34 13.41 2.79
CA LEU A 164 13.92 13.67 2.96
C LEU A 164 13.64 14.60 4.15
N PHE A 165 14.19 14.32 5.32
CA PHE A 165 14.02 15.19 6.49
C PHE A 165 14.73 16.54 6.36
N CYS A 166 15.85 16.61 5.61
CA CYS A 166 16.48 17.87 5.27
C CYS A 166 15.55 18.76 4.41
N VAL A 167 14.94 18.20 3.36
CA VAL A 167 13.98 18.93 2.51
C VAL A 167 12.71 19.28 3.30
N ALA A 168 12.24 18.40 4.18
CA ALA A 168 11.11 18.67 5.07
C ALA A 168 11.40 19.86 6.01
N ALA A 169 12.60 19.95 6.56
CA ALA A 169 13.02 21.10 7.39
C ALA A 169 13.03 22.41 6.58
N LEU A 170 13.54 22.39 5.34
CA LEU A 170 13.49 23.54 4.42
C LEU A 170 12.05 23.96 4.11
N LEU A 171 11.13 23.01 3.95
CA LEU A 171 9.71 23.30 3.70
C LEU A 171 9.08 24.03 4.89
N ILE A 172 9.39 23.60 6.12
CA ILE A 172 8.91 24.25 7.35
C ILE A 172 9.48 25.66 7.46
N ASP A 173 10.79 25.82 7.25
CA ASP A 173 11.48 27.12 7.31
C ASP A 173 10.92 28.11 6.28
N SER A 174 10.50 27.62 5.11
CA SER A 174 9.83 28.41 4.07
C SER A 174 8.40 28.87 4.42
N GLY A 175 7.86 28.50 5.57
CA GLY A 175 6.50 28.82 6.01
C GLY A 175 5.40 27.96 5.38
N LYS A 176 5.74 26.87 4.69
CA LYS A 176 4.80 25.98 3.99
C LYS A 176 4.63 24.62 4.71
N GLY A 177 4.81 24.61 6.02
CA GLY A 177 4.73 23.42 6.85
C GLY A 177 3.40 22.66 6.76
N SER A 178 2.30 23.32 6.42
CA SER A 178 0.99 22.68 6.21
C SER A 178 0.97 21.65 5.09
N LEU A 179 1.85 21.77 4.08
CA LEU A 179 1.98 20.79 2.99
C LEU A 179 2.84 19.58 3.35
N LEU A 180 3.47 19.59 4.54
CA LEU A 180 4.34 18.50 4.99
C LEU A 180 3.59 17.18 5.08
N ALA A 181 2.44 17.18 5.73
CA ALA A 181 1.63 15.98 5.93
C ALA A 181 1.17 15.37 4.60
N LEU A 182 0.68 16.21 3.69
CA LEU A 182 0.31 15.80 2.34
C LEU A 182 1.52 15.19 1.57
N SER A 183 2.69 15.82 1.69
CA SER A 183 3.91 15.32 1.03
C SER A 183 4.28 13.91 1.51
N PHE A 184 4.19 13.65 2.80
CA PHE A 184 4.43 12.30 3.34
C PHE A 184 3.35 11.30 2.96
N ASP A 185 2.08 11.69 2.93
CA ASP A 185 0.97 10.82 2.51
C ASP A 185 1.12 10.38 1.05
N SER A 186 1.70 11.22 0.17
CA SER A 186 1.91 10.86 -1.22
C SER A 186 2.77 9.61 -1.41
N GLY A 187 3.68 9.32 -0.47
CA GLY A 187 4.53 8.12 -0.50
C GLY A 187 3.75 6.83 -0.25
N GLY A 188 2.75 6.87 0.64
CA GLY A 188 1.92 5.72 0.95
C GLY A 188 0.87 5.43 -0.15
N VAL A 189 0.27 6.49 -0.68
CA VAL A 189 -0.80 6.37 -1.69
C VAL A 189 -0.31 5.84 -3.04
N THR A 190 0.98 5.95 -3.35
CA THR A 190 1.55 5.48 -4.63
C THR A 190 1.77 3.99 -4.72
N THR A 191 1.72 3.29 -3.61
CA THR A 191 1.97 1.85 -3.54
C THR A 191 0.66 1.08 -3.33
N GLY A 192 -0.22 1.21 -4.30
CA GLY A 192 -1.56 0.63 -4.29
C GLY A 192 -1.68 -0.68 -5.09
N PRO A 193 -2.91 -1.05 -5.43
CA PRO A 193 -3.23 -2.36 -5.98
C PRO A 193 -2.60 -2.69 -7.33
N ILE A 194 -2.31 -1.72 -8.20
CA ILE A 194 -1.67 -1.95 -9.49
C ILE A 194 -0.15 -1.97 -9.34
N THR A 195 0.39 -0.99 -8.62
CA THR A 195 1.82 -0.73 -8.51
C THR A 195 2.55 -1.85 -7.77
N VAL A 196 1.99 -2.34 -6.65
CA VAL A 196 2.64 -3.36 -5.80
C VAL A 196 2.90 -4.67 -6.53
N PRO A 197 1.90 -5.38 -7.09
CA PRO A 197 2.15 -6.69 -7.72
C PRO A 197 3.09 -6.58 -8.91
N PHE A 198 3.03 -5.49 -9.66
CA PHE A 198 3.89 -5.26 -10.81
C PHE A 198 5.35 -5.01 -10.40
N ILE A 199 5.61 -4.05 -9.49
CA ILE A 199 6.98 -3.68 -9.08
C ILE A 199 7.65 -4.83 -8.35
N MET A 200 6.94 -5.55 -7.48
CA MET A 200 7.49 -6.73 -6.82
C MET A 200 7.88 -7.81 -7.84
N ALA A 201 7.00 -8.11 -8.77
CA ALA A 201 7.27 -9.11 -9.81
C ALA A 201 8.40 -8.67 -10.76
N LEU A 202 8.49 -7.38 -11.10
CA LEU A 202 9.62 -6.81 -11.84
C LEU A 202 10.94 -7.04 -11.11
N GLY A 203 10.97 -6.75 -9.80
CA GLY A 203 12.14 -6.98 -8.95
C GLY A 203 12.55 -8.44 -8.89
N VAL A 204 11.60 -9.35 -8.71
CA VAL A 204 11.84 -10.80 -8.75
C VAL A 204 12.39 -11.22 -10.11
N GLY A 205 11.78 -10.75 -11.21
CA GLY A 205 12.23 -11.05 -12.58
C GLY A 205 13.67 -10.61 -12.84
N ILE A 206 14.04 -9.40 -12.40
CA ILE A 206 15.42 -8.89 -12.51
C ILE A 206 16.37 -9.71 -11.63
N ALA A 207 16.04 -9.90 -10.37
CA ALA A 207 16.90 -10.56 -9.38
C ALA A 207 17.21 -12.03 -9.76
N LEU A 208 16.19 -12.79 -10.20
CA LEU A 208 16.37 -14.16 -10.66
C LEU A 208 17.23 -14.24 -11.93
N THR A 209 17.16 -13.26 -12.82
CA THR A 209 17.94 -13.22 -14.07
C THR A 209 19.40 -12.83 -13.81
N VAL A 210 19.64 -11.90 -12.87
CA VAL A 210 20.99 -11.56 -12.40
C VAL A 210 21.64 -12.74 -11.69
N GLY A 211 20.85 -13.50 -10.92
CA GLY A 211 21.30 -14.68 -10.19
C GLY A 211 22.11 -14.37 -8.94
N GLY A 212 22.75 -15.39 -8.39
CA GLY A 212 23.58 -15.29 -7.18
C GLY A 212 22.90 -15.82 -5.91
N ARG A 213 23.67 -15.91 -4.82
CA ARG A 213 23.14 -16.32 -3.51
C ARG A 213 22.20 -15.22 -2.99
N GLY A 214 20.95 -15.60 -2.61
CA GLY A 214 19.95 -14.67 -2.11
C GLY A 214 19.34 -13.77 -3.19
N ALA A 215 19.34 -14.19 -4.47
CA ALA A 215 18.75 -13.42 -5.57
C ALA A 215 17.30 -13.02 -5.28
N SER A 216 16.47 -13.95 -4.80
CA SER A 216 15.07 -13.66 -4.43
C SER A 216 14.95 -12.66 -3.29
N GLU A 217 15.85 -12.69 -2.30
CA GLU A 217 15.85 -11.72 -1.19
C GLU A 217 16.22 -10.32 -1.66
N ASN A 218 17.08 -10.21 -2.68
CA ASN A 218 17.47 -8.93 -3.27
C ASN A 218 16.34 -8.25 -4.06
N SER A 219 15.27 -8.95 -4.41
CA SER A 219 14.09 -8.37 -5.06
C SER A 219 13.28 -7.44 -4.16
N PHE A 220 13.31 -7.67 -2.85
CA PHE A 220 12.64 -6.80 -1.89
C PHE A 220 13.33 -5.43 -1.72
N GLY A 221 12.57 -4.46 -1.26
CA GLY A 221 12.99 -3.09 -1.03
C GLY A 221 12.73 -2.16 -2.22
N LEU A 222 12.15 -2.65 -3.32
CA LEU A 222 11.77 -1.80 -4.44
C LEU A 222 10.57 -0.91 -4.11
N ILE A 223 9.55 -1.46 -3.43
CA ILE A 223 8.37 -0.69 -3.01
C ILE A 223 8.79 0.36 -2.00
N ALA A 224 9.68 0.02 -1.06
CA ALA A 224 10.26 0.96 -0.12
C ALA A 224 10.88 2.18 -0.81
N LEU A 225 11.69 1.96 -1.82
CA LEU A 225 12.29 3.05 -2.60
C LEU A 225 11.22 3.83 -3.36
N CYS A 226 10.28 3.14 -4.01
CA CYS A 226 9.18 3.75 -4.73
C CYS A 226 8.25 4.59 -3.84
N SER A 227 8.19 4.33 -2.53
CA SER A 227 7.45 5.16 -1.57
C SER A 227 8.19 6.43 -1.19
N VAL A 228 9.52 6.40 -1.09
CA VAL A 228 10.34 7.58 -0.74
C VAL A 228 10.39 8.60 -1.87
N GLY A 229 10.38 8.15 -3.13
CA GLY A 229 10.43 9.01 -4.30
C GLY A 229 9.32 10.07 -4.36
N PRO A 230 8.06 9.68 -4.26
CA PRO A 230 6.92 10.59 -4.17
C PRO A 230 7.03 11.62 -3.06
N ILE A 231 7.42 11.20 -1.86
CA ILE A 231 7.58 12.11 -0.73
C ILE A 231 8.57 13.21 -1.07
N LEU A 232 9.75 12.84 -1.55
CA LEU A 232 10.77 13.81 -1.99
C LEU A 232 10.26 14.72 -3.10
N ALA A 233 9.61 14.14 -4.12
CA ALA A 233 9.11 14.88 -5.26
C ALA A 233 8.02 15.90 -4.86
N VAL A 234 7.08 15.51 -3.98
CA VAL A 234 6.02 16.42 -3.50
C VAL A 234 6.57 17.43 -2.50
N LEU A 235 7.54 17.10 -1.66
CA LEU A 235 8.25 18.08 -0.83
C LEU A 235 8.91 19.16 -1.69
N PHE A 236 9.62 18.77 -2.77
CA PHE A 236 10.19 19.72 -3.71
C PHE A 236 9.12 20.56 -4.42
N LEU A 237 8.04 19.93 -4.89
CA LEU A 237 6.92 20.66 -5.50
C LEU A 237 6.33 21.68 -4.52
N SER A 238 6.16 21.31 -3.26
CA SER A 238 5.60 22.14 -2.20
C SER A 238 6.47 23.37 -1.89
N LEU A 239 7.80 23.28 -2.03
CA LEU A 239 8.69 24.44 -1.88
C LEU A 239 8.38 25.55 -2.90
N PHE A 240 7.89 25.20 -4.07
CA PHE A 240 7.55 26.14 -5.14
C PHE A 240 6.05 26.47 -5.20
N ALA A 241 5.22 25.88 -4.34
CA ALA A 241 3.78 26.18 -4.28
C ALA A 241 3.56 27.67 -4.06
N LYS A 242 2.64 28.26 -4.82
CA LYS A 242 2.24 29.69 -4.74
C LYS A 242 0.74 29.77 -4.54
N GLY A 243 0.29 30.71 -3.75
CA GLY A 243 -1.14 30.98 -3.51
C GLY A 243 -1.57 30.66 -2.09
N ASP A 244 -2.85 30.85 -1.85
CA ASP A 244 -3.50 30.60 -0.57
C ASP A 244 -3.74 29.10 -0.43
N LEU A 245 -3.19 28.50 0.62
CA LEU A 245 -3.29 27.05 0.89
C LEU A 245 -4.61 26.77 1.66
N SER A 246 -5.73 27.25 1.16
CA SER A 246 -7.03 26.98 1.75
C SER A 246 -7.55 25.61 1.32
N TYR A 247 -7.80 24.76 2.29
CA TYR A 247 -8.43 23.45 2.06
C TYR A 247 -9.94 23.57 2.19
N THR A 248 -10.66 22.97 1.28
CA THR A 248 -12.12 22.80 1.39
C THR A 248 -12.44 21.32 1.38
N VAL A 249 -13.28 20.91 2.33
CA VAL A 249 -13.67 19.50 2.46
C VAL A 249 -14.46 19.06 1.22
N PRO A 250 -14.10 17.96 0.56
CA PRO A 250 -14.92 17.38 -0.50
C PRO A 250 -16.32 17.02 -0.02
N GLY A 251 -17.31 17.09 -0.90
CA GLY A 251 -18.68 16.71 -0.56
C GLY A 251 -18.81 15.20 -0.37
N TYR A 252 -18.77 14.74 0.87
CA TYR A 252 -19.01 13.32 1.21
C TYR A 252 -20.52 13.07 1.37
N SER A 253 -21.21 12.75 0.27
CA SER A 253 -22.66 12.45 0.28
C SER A 253 -22.91 10.99 -0.08
N PHE A 254 -23.87 10.36 0.62
CA PHE A 254 -24.33 9.02 0.22
C PHE A 254 -25.14 9.10 -1.05
N GLU A 255 -24.73 8.35 -2.06
CA GLU A 255 -25.47 8.18 -3.30
C GLU A 255 -26.32 6.90 -3.23
N SER A 256 -27.62 7.00 -3.52
CA SER A 256 -28.49 5.82 -3.54
C SER A 256 -28.17 4.94 -4.76
N PHE A 257 -27.96 3.65 -4.56
CA PHE A 257 -27.73 2.68 -5.66
C PHE A 257 -28.86 2.60 -6.69
N LEU A 258 -30.03 3.13 -6.37
CA LEU A 258 -31.18 3.15 -7.29
C LEU A 258 -31.27 4.48 -8.07
N SER A 259 -30.31 5.38 -7.93
CA SER A 259 -30.28 6.68 -8.62
C SER A 259 -29.55 6.61 -9.96
N LYS A 260 -29.81 7.58 -10.84
CA LYS A 260 -29.01 7.76 -12.06
C LYS A 260 -27.54 8.05 -11.77
N ALA A 261 -27.27 8.68 -10.61
CA ALA A 261 -25.91 8.98 -10.13
C ALA A 261 -25.05 7.71 -10.00
N THR A 262 -25.61 6.55 -9.65
CA THR A 262 -24.86 5.28 -9.63
C THR A 262 -24.20 4.96 -10.97
N LEU A 263 -24.95 5.09 -12.07
CA LEU A 263 -24.41 4.81 -13.40
C LEU A 263 -23.32 5.83 -13.78
N GLU A 264 -23.48 7.07 -13.35
CA GLU A 264 -22.51 8.14 -13.56
C GLU A 264 -21.21 7.88 -12.79
N VAL A 265 -21.29 7.43 -11.52
CA VAL A 265 -20.11 7.05 -10.71
C VAL A 265 -19.37 5.87 -11.35
N PHE A 266 -20.10 4.80 -11.73
CA PHE A 266 -19.46 3.66 -12.41
C PHE A 266 -18.85 4.06 -13.75
N GLY A 267 -19.50 4.93 -14.52
CA GLY A 267 -19.00 5.46 -15.79
C GLY A 267 -17.74 6.31 -15.60
N ALA A 268 -17.72 7.20 -14.60
CA ALA A 268 -16.56 8.01 -14.25
C ALA A 268 -15.38 7.12 -13.83
N LYS A 269 -15.60 6.16 -12.92
CA LYS A 269 -14.53 5.23 -12.50
C LYS A 269 -14.06 4.33 -13.63
N ALA A 270 -14.93 3.91 -14.53
CA ALA A 270 -14.52 3.18 -15.73
C ALA A 270 -13.65 4.04 -16.65
N GLY A 271 -13.93 5.33 -16.76
CA GLY A 271 -13.10 6.29 -17.47
C GLY A 271 -11.72 6.45 -16.84
N ASP A 272 -11.67 6.70 -15.51
CA ASP A 272 -10.43 6.91 -14.76
C ASP A 272 -9.51 5.68 -14.82
N VAL A 273 -10.06 4.50 -14.49
CA VAL A 273 -9.31 3.23 -14.52
C VAL A 273 -8.91 2.87 -15.95
N GLY A 274 -9.78 3.14 -16.94
CA GLY A 274 -9.50 2.87 -18.34
C GLY A 274 -8.35 3.71 -18.87
N GLN A 275 -8.35 5.02 -18.62
CA GLN A 275 -7.26 5.91 -19.01
C GLN A 275 -5.93 5.51 -18.37
N SER A 276 -5.97 5.14 -17.10
CA SER A 276 -4.80 4.71 -16.35
C SER A 276 -4.23 3.39 -16.88
N LEU A 277 -5.07 2.36 -16.99
CA LEU A 277 -4.62 1.03 -17.43
C LEU A 277 -4.18 1.00 -18.89
N ILE A 278 -4.82 1.76 -19.79
CA ILE A 278 -4.50 1.72 -21.23
C ILE A 278 -3.05 2.16 -21.47
N LEU A 279 -2.57 3.14 -20.70
CA LEU A 279 -1.20 3.64 -20.82
C LEU A 279 -0.18 2.55 -20.48
N LEU A 280 -0.40 1.85 -19.38
CA LEU A 280 0.43 0.74 -18.93
C LEU A 280 0.39 -0.44 -19.91
N VAL A 281 -0.81 -0.80 -20.35
CA VAL A 281 -1.05 -1.92 -21.27
C VAL A 281 -0.40 -1.68 -22.62
N VAL A 282 -0.60 -0.50 -23.21
CA VAL A 282 0.01 -0.12 -24.49
C VAL A 282 1.53 -0.19 -24.39
N PHE A 283 2.11 0.37 -23.33
CA PHE A 283 3.55 0.33 -23.13
C PHE A 283 4.07 -1.10 -22.99
N PHE A 284 3.37 -1.96 -22.21
CA PHE A 284 3.73 -3.37 -22.09
C PHE A 284 3.73 -4.08 -23.46
N PHE A 285 2.67 -3.91 -24.27
CA PHE A 285 2.59 -4.56 -25.58
C PHE A 285 3.63 -4.03 -26.57
N VAL A 286 4.03 -2.75 -26.47
CA VAL A 286 5.15 -2.21 -27.25
C VAL A 286 6.46 -2.93 -26.89
N ILE A 287 6.74 -3.09 -25.58
CA ILE A 287 7.95 -3.81 -25.13
C ILE A 287 7.86 -5.30 -25.46
N GLU A 288 6.67 -5.91 -25.34
CA GLU A 288 6.44 -7.31 -25.72
C GLU A 288 6.82 -7.53 -27.18
N PHE A 289 6.29 -6.69 -28.07
CA PHE A 289 6.53 -6.80 -29.52
C PHE A 289 8.01 -6.63 -29.89
N ILE A 290 8.71 -5.68 -29.22
CA ILE A 290 10.11 -5.36 -29.52
C ILE A 290 11.08 -6.35 -28.89
N ALA A 291 10.84 -6.74 -27.62
CA ALA A 291 11.87 -7.39 -26.80
C ALA A 291 11.46 -8.74 -26.21
N LEU A 292 10.21 -8.92 -25.74
CA LEU A 292 9.85 -10.10 -24.96
C LEU A 292 9.46 -11.31 -25.79
N LYS A 293 8.66 -11.11 -26.86
CA LYS A 293 8.19 -12.14 -27.80
C LYS A 293 7.55 -13.34 -27.10
N LEU A 294 6.56 -13.07 -26.25
CA LEU A 294 5.89 -14.08 -25.45
C LEU A 294 5.02 -15.04 -26.29
N PRO A 295 4.81 -16.29 -25.85
CA PRO A 295 3.88 -17.21 -26.49
C PRO A 295 2.44 -16.66 -26.47
N LYS A 296 1.67 -16.88 -27.54
CA LYS A 296 0.28 -16.40 -27.66
C LYS A 296 -0.62 -16.79 -26.48
N VAL A 297 -0.42 -17.98 -25.91
CA VAL A 297 -1.18 -18.46 -24.75
C VAL A 297 -0.98 -17.53 -23.55
N LYS A 298 0.26 -17.08 -23.29
CA LYS A 298 0.58 -16.16 -22.20
C LYS A 298 0.00 -14.76 -22.44
N LEU A 299 0.03 -14.28 -23.68
CA LEU A 299 -0.58 -13.00 -24.05
C LEU A 299 -2.09 -13.01 -23.86
N ILE A 300 -2.76 -14.10 -24.23
CA ILE A 300 -4.20 -14.27 -24.00
C ILE A 300 -4.51 -14.29 -22.50
N GLN A 301 -3.72 -15.01 -21.70
CA GLN A 301 -3.87 -15.02 -20.24
C GLN A 301 -3.75 -13.61 -19.65
N ILE A 302 -2.72 -12.85 -20.06
CA ILE A 302 -2.50 -11.46 -19.62
C ILE A 302 -3.69 -10.57 -20.03
N LEU A 303 -4.20 -10.72 -21.25
CA LEU A 303 -5.34 -9.92 -21.73
C LEU A 303 -6.60 -10.17 -20.89
N PHE A 304 -6.93 -11.43 -20.58
CA PHE A 304 -8.04 -11.74 -19.67
C PHE A 304 -7.77 -11.17 -18.27
N GLY A 305 -6.54 -11.27 -17.76
CA GLY A 305 -6.15 -10.68 -16.48
C GLY A 305 -6.35 -9.16 -16.44
N ILE A 306 -6.01 -8.43 -17.52
CA ILE A 306 -6.25 -6.99 -17.65
C ILE A 306 -7.74 -6.68 -17.55
N VAL A 307 -8.60 -7.45 -18.22
CA VAL A 307 -10.06 -7.26 -18.16
C VAL A 307 -10.57 -7.47 -16.72
N TYR A 308 -10.10 -8.52 -16.02
CA TYR A 308 -10.48 -8.75 -14.62
C TYR A 308 -9.96 -7.65 -13.70
N THR A 309 -8.74 -7.17 -13.89
CA THR A 309 -8.18 -6.03 -13.16
C THR A 309 -9.04 -4.79 -13.37
N PHE A 310 -9.38 -4.47 -14.63
CA PHE A 310 -10.21 -3.33 -14.97
C PHE A 310 -11.59 -3.39 -14.30
N VAL A 311 -12.33 -4.47 -14.52
CA VAL A 311 -13.68 -4.63 -13.95
C VAL A 311 -13.63 -4.65 -12.43
N GLY A 312 -12.65 -5.36 -11.84
CA GLY A 312 -12.47 -5.43 -10.40
C GLY A 312 -12.21 -4.06 -9.78
N LEU A 313 -11.33 -3.25 -10.37
CA LEU A 313 -11.02 -1.90 -9.88
C LEU A 313 -12.20 -0.93 -10.03
N VAL A 314 -12.92 -0.97 -11.16
CA VAL A 314 -14.10 -0.11 -11.36
C VAL A 314 -15.16 -0.39 -10.28
N ILE A 315 -15.46 -1.67 -10.04
CA ILE A 315 -16.43 -2.08 -9.01
C ILE A 315 -15.94 -1.67 -7.62
N PHE A 316 -14.67 -1.92 -7.32
CA PHE A 316 -14.04 -1.57 -6.05
C PHE A 316 -14.12 -0.07 -5.77
N LEU A 317 -13.64 0.77 -6.69
CA LEU A 317 -13.58 2.22 -6.51
C LEU A 317 -14.98 2.85 -6.45
N ALA A 318 -15.92 2.38 -7.27
CA ALA A 318 -17.29 2.83 -7.21
C ALA A 318 -17.95 2.50 -5.86
N ALA A 319 -17.77 1.27 -5.35
CA ALA A 319 -18.29 0.88 -4.03
C ALA A 319 -17.70 1.72 -2.89
N VAL A 320 -16.40 2.00 -2.96
CA VAL A 320 -15.69 2.83 -1.98
C VAL A 320 -16.24 4.26 -1.99
N GLU A 321 -16.33 4.88 -3.15
CA GLU A 321 -16.80 6.28 -3.29
C GLU A 321 -18.25 6.44 -2.86
N MET A 322 -19.13 5.51 -3.23
CA MET A 322 -20.56 5.62 -2.93
C MET A 322 -20.92 5.40 -1.47
N ALA A 323 -20.13 4.64 -0.71
CA ALA A 323 -20.51 4.27 0.64
C ALA A 323 -19.38 4.37 1.67
N PHE A 324 -18.18 3.86 1.38
CA PHE A 324 -17.11 3.81 2.39
C PHE A 324 -16.55 5.18 2.72
N MET A 325 -16.31 6.05 1.72
CA MET A 325 -15.83 7.42 1.95
C MET A 325 -16.85 8.26 2.74
N PRO A 326 -18.14 8.37 2.33
CA PRO A 326 -19.15 9.12 3.08
C PRO A 326 -19.35 8.56 4.50
N LEU A 327 -19.33 7.24 4.65
CA LEU A 327 -19.50 6.61 5.95
C LEU A 327 -18.31 6.90 6.87
N GLY A 328 -17.07 6.79 6.36
CA GLY A 328 -15.87 7.12 7.11
C GLY A 328 -15.94 8.56 7.64
N TYR A 329 -16.22 9.53 6.78
CA TYR A 329 -16.37 10.93 7.16
C TYR A 329 -17.46 11.14 8.21
N LYS A 330 -18.64 10.53 8.01
CA LYS A 330 -19.77 10.62 8.94
C LYS A 330 -19.45 10.06 10.33
N ILE A 331 -18.78 8.89 10.38
CA ILE A 331 -18.30 8.28 11.64
C ILE A 331 -17.33 9.24 12.32
N GLY A 332 -16.37 9.80 11.56
CA GLY A 332 -15.40 10.77 12.08
C GLY A 332 -16.07 11.97 12.73
N VAL A 333 -17.02 12.60 12.05
CA VAL A 333 -17.76 13.76 12.56
C VAL A 333 -18.57 13.41 13.81
N GLN A 334 -19.42 12.40 13.74
CA GLN A 334 -20.39 12.14 14.81
C GLN A 334 -19.75 11.56 16.08
N MET A 335 -18.82 10.61 15.94
CA MET A 335 -18.13 10.06 17.11
C MET A 335 -17.26 11.11 17.82
N SER A 336 -16.61 12.00 17.07
CA SER A 336 -15.79 13.07 17.65
C SER A 336 -16.63 14.11 18.40
N ALA A 337 -17.84 14.36 17.93
CA ALA A 337 -18.78 15.27 18.61
C ALA A 337 -19.26 14.72 19.95
N HIS A 338 -19.32 13.38 20.11
CA HIS A 338 -19.73 12.76 21.37
C HIS A 338 -18.61 12.71 22.41
N ASN A 339 -17.49 12.07 22.09
CA ASN A 339 -16.36 11.96 23.00
C ASN A 339 -15.05 11.64 22.22
N PRO A 340 -14.04 12.50 22.30
CA PRO A 340 -12.77 12.30 21.63
C PRO A 340 -12.03 11.01 22.00
N LEU A 341 -12.20 10.49 23.22
CA LEU A 341 -11.56 9.25 23.64
C LEU A 341 -12.17 8.01 22.97
N ILE A 342 -13.48 8.04 22.70
CA ILE A 342 -14.19 6.93 22.06
C ILE A 342 -13.71 6.77 20.61
N ILE A 343 -13.56 7.89 19.88
CA ILE A 343 -13.08 7.81 18.50
C ILE A 343 -11.61 7.37 18.42
N ILE A 344 -10.75 7.72 19.38
CA ILE A 344 -9.37 7.27 19.42
C ILE A 344 -9.33 5.74 19.60
N LEU A 345 -10.10 5.20 20.54
CA LEU A 345 -10.20 3.75 20.75
C LEU A 345 -10.80 3.05 19.52
N PHE A 346 -11.85 3.62 18.95
CA PHE A 346 -12.47 3.13 17.72
C PHE A 346 -11.47 3.13 16.56
N ALA A 347 -10.70 4.20 16.38
CA ALA A 347 -9.69 4.34 15.35
C ALA A 347 -8.60 3.26 15.46
N PHE A 348 -8.19 2.92 16.69
CA PHE A 348 -7.28 1.79 16.92
C PHE A 348 -7.92 0.46 16.48
N VAL A 349 -9.17 0.19 16.86
CA VAL A 349 -9.86 -1.07 16.52
C VAL A 349 -10.09 -1.17 15.03
N ILE A 350 -10.63 -0.13 14.38
CA ILE A 350 -10.91 -0.16 12.95
C ILE A 350 -9.62 -0.26 12.12
N GLY A 351 -8.52 0.34 12.59
CA GLY A 351 -7.21 0.24 11.96
C GLY A 351 -6.65 -1.18 11.96
N ASN A 352 -6.84 -1.93 13.05
CA ASN A 352 -6.46 -3.36 13.08
C ASN A 352 -7.20 -4.20 12.04
N VAL A 353 -8.39 -3.79 11.66
CA VAL A 353 -9.28 -4.55 10.79
C VAL A 353 -9.18 -4.10 9.34
N VAL A 354 -9.01 -2.81 9.10
CA VAL A 354 -9.01 -2.23 7.74
C VAL A 354 -7.89 -2.80 6.87
N VAL A 355 -6.72 -3.06 7.45
CA VAL A 355 -5.59 -3.66 6.72
C VAL A 355 -5.88 -5.07 6.19
N LEU A 356 -6.83 -5.79 6.81
CA LEU A 356 -7.27 -7.10 6.33
C LEU A 356 -8.00 -7.00 4.99
N ALA A 357 -8.67 -5.86 4.75
CA ALA A 357 -9.38 -5.58 3.50
C ALA A 357 -8.49 -4.97 2.41
N GLU A 358 -7.19 -4.79 2.67
CA GLU A 358 -6.26 -4.18 1.73
C GLU A 358 -5.77 -5.19 0.68
N PRO A 359 -6.12 -5.04 -0.62
CA PRO A 359 -5.80 -6.03 -1.65
C PRO A 359 -4.29 -6.27 -1.80
N ALA A 360 -3.49 -5.21 -1.78
CA ALA A 360 -2.05 -5.27 -1.98
C ALA A 360 -1.33 -6.02 -0.83
N VAL A 361 -1.87 -5.99 0.39
CA VAL A 361 -1.34 -6.73 1.55
C VAL A 361 -1.41 -8.24 1.33
N HIS A 362 -2.47 -8.74 0.71
CA HIS A 362 -2.60 -10.16 0.40
C HIS A 362 -1.55 -10.63 -0.61
N VAL A 363 -1.28 -9.82 -1.65
CA VAL A 363 -0.25 -10.10 -2.66
C VAL A 363 1.13 -10.11 -1.99
N LEU A 364 1.47 -9.09 -1.20
CA LEU A 364 2.74 -9.04 -0.47
C LEU A 364 2.93 -10.27 0.44
N ASN A 365 1.93 -10.59 1.26
CA ASN A 365 2.02 -11.71 2.20
C ASN A 365 2.20 -13.06 1.50
N ALA A 366 1.58 -13.25 0.32
CA ALA A 366 1.78 -14.44 -0.49
C ALA A 366 3.22 -14.53 -1.02
N GLN A 367 3.75 -13.43 -1.55
CA GLN A 367 5.11 -13.37 -2.08
C GLN A 367 6.17 -13.53 -0.98
N VAL A 368 5.96 -12.90 0.20
CA VAL A 368 6.86 -13.07 1.35
C VAL A 368 6.91 -14.54 1.78
N GLN A 369 5.76 -15.20 1.90
CA GLN A 369 5.71 -16.61 2.27
C GLN A 369 6.42 -17.51 1.24
N GLU A 370 6.23 -17.25 -0.05
CA GLU A 370 6.86 -18.01 -1.14
C GLU A 370 8.39 -17.84 -1.12
N ILE A 371 8.88 -16.59 -1.07
CA ILE A 371 10.31 -16.27 -1.14
C ILE A 371 11.06 -16.73 0.11
N THR A 372 10.42 -16.67 1.28
CA THR A 372 11.01 -17.13 2.55
C THR A 372 10.83 -18.64 2.78
N ASN A 373 10.27 -19.39 1.81
CA ASN A 373 9.94 -20.80 1.96
C ASN A 373 9.13 -21.11 3.24
N GLY A 374 8.28 -20.17 3.65
CA GLY A 374 7.42 -20.31 4.83
C GLY A 374 8.08 -19.97 6.17
N GLU A 375 9.32 -19.50 6.21
CA GLU A 375 9.93 -19.00 7.46
C GLU A 375 9.13 -17.85 8.05
N VAL A 376 8.61 -16.96 7.19
CA VAL A 376 7.68 -15.90 7.56
C VAL A 376 6.29 -16.28 7.06
N THR A 377 5.38 -16.58 7.98
CA THR A 377 4.03 -17.01 7.61
C THR A 377 3.10 -15.83 7.34
N LYS A 378 2.09 -16.03 6.49
CA LYS A 378 1.03 -15.02 6.23
C LYS A 378 0.39 -14.52 7.53
N THR A 379 0.15 -15.41 8.49
CA THR A 379 -0.47 -15.06 9.78
C THR A 379 0.42 -14.12 10.60
N GLN A 380 1.72 -14.39 10.67
CA GLN A 380 2.67 -13.53 11.39
C GLN A 380 2.75 -12.14 10.75
N MET A 381 2.84 -12.08 9.42
CA MET A 381 2.83 -10.81 8.69
C MET A 381 1.53 -10.04 8.93
N MET A 382 0.39 -10.72 8.79
CA MET A 382 -0.91 -10.08 8.97
C MET A 382 -1.11 -9.54 10.39
N LEU A 383 -0.69 -10.27 11.44
CA LEU A 383 -0.75 -9.80 12.82
C LEU A 383 0.15 -8.57 13.05
N ALA A 384 1.37 -8.59 12.51
CA ALA A 384 2.30 -7.48 12.64
C ALA A 384 1.78 -6.21 11.94
N LEU A 385 1.26 -6.37 10.72
CA LEU A 385 0.64 -5.30 9.94
C LEU A 385 -0.60 -4.76 10.64
N SER A 386 -1.52 -5.63 11.05
CA SER A 386 -2.78 -5.27 11.71
C SER A 386 -2.50 -4.45 12.97
N LEU A 387 -1.61 -4.94 13.86
CA LEU A 387 -1.25 -4.20 15.06
C LEU A 387 -0.59 -2.85 14.74
N GLY A 388 0.34 -2.83 13.78
CA GLY A 388 1.02 -1.61 13.35
C GLY A 388 0.05 -0.57 12.83
N VAL A 389 -0.84 -0.94 11.91
CA VAL A 389 -1.85 -0.05 11.33
C VAL A 389 -2.87 0.42 12.38
N GLY A 390 -3.30 -0.47 13.29
CA GLY A 390 -4.19 -0.10 14.39
C GLY A 390 -3.58 0.98 15.28
N VAL A 391 -2.33 0.80 15.71
CA VAL A 391 -1.59 1.80 16.49
C VAL A 391 -1.46 3.11 15.73
N SER A 392 -1.13 3.06 14.43
CA SER A 392 -0.98 4.25 13.58
C SER A 392 -2.25 5.08 13.51
N ILE A 393 -3.39 4.44 13.23
CA ILE A 393 -4.66 5.14 13.05
C ILE A 393 -5.15 5.69 14.39
N GLY A 394 -5.00 4.94 15.49
CA GLY A 394 -5.28 5.44 16.83
C GLY A 394 -4.45 6.67 17.19
N LEU A 395 -3.13 6.63 16.93
CA LEU A 395 -2.23 7.78 17.14
C LEU A 395 -2.51 8.94 16.18
N SER A 396 -3.01 8.68 14.97
CA SER A 396 -3.40 9.75 14.04
C SER A 396 -4.59 10.54 14.57
N VAL A 397 -5.62 9.87 15.09
CA VAL A 397 -6.76 10.55 15.71
C VAL A 397 -6.35 11.24 17.03
N LEU A 398 -5.44 10.63 17.81
CA LEU A 398 -4.85 11.27 18.99
C LEU A 398 -4.11 12.55 18.62
N ARG A 399 -3.35 12.53 17.50
CA ARG A 399 -2.68 13.71 16.96
C ARG A 399 -3.66 14.82 16.59
N VAL A 400 -4.77 14.47 15.95
CA VAL A 400 -5.84 15.44 15.67
C VAL A 400 -6.36 16.07 16.95
N HIS A 401 -6.62 15.25 17.98
CA HIS A 401 -7.16 15.74 19.24
C HIS A 401 -6.22 16.74 19.95
N PHE A 402 -4.93 16.43 20.01
CA PHE A 402 -3.94 17.26 20.71
C PHE A 402 -3.26 18.32 19.84
N GLY A 403 -3.44 18.31 18.53
CA GLY A 403 -2.88 19.30 17.61
C GLY A 403 -1.34 19.30 17.53
N PHE A 404 -0.67 18.15 17.63
CA PHE A 404 0.78 18.10 17.54
C PHE A 404 1.30 17.80 16.12
N SER A 405 2.54 18.22 15.84
CA SER A 405 3.16 18.05 14.54
C SER A 405 3.36 16.56 14.19
N LEU A 406 3.15 16.22 12.92
CA LEU A 406 3.42 14.88 12.37
C LEU A 406 4.87 14.40 12.61
N LEU A 407 5.82 15.34 12.64
CA LEU A 407 7.24 15.02 12.83
C LEU A 407 7.56 14.41 14.20
N TYR A 408 6.77 14.72 15.24
CA TYR A 408 6.94 14.08 16.56
C TYR A 408 6.69 12.56 16.52
N TYR A 409 6.00 12.09 15.50
CA TYR A 409 5.77 10.68 15.27
C TYR A 409 6.74 10.10 14.23
N LEU A 410 6.89 10.77 13.08
CA LEU A 410 7.69 10.23 11.97
C LEU A 410 9.18 10.18 12.28
N ILE A 411 9.76 11.22 12.90
CA ILE A 411 11.21 11.25 13.19
C ILE A 411 11.60 10.10 14.13
N PRO A 412 10.99 9.94 15.32
CA PRO A 412 11.31 8.80 16.17
C PRO A 412 11.03 7.46 15.52
N GLY A 413 9.91 7.35 14.78
CA GLY A 413 9.52 6.12 14.10
C GLY A 413 10.53 5.65 13.06
N TYR A 414 10.96 6.55 12.17
CA TYR A 414 11.99 6.23 11.18
C TYR A 414 13.37 6.03 11.82
N LEU A 415 13.73 6.77 12.87
CA LEU A 415 14.98 6.54 13.61
C LEU A 415 15.00 5.14 14.25
N ILE A 416 13.89 4.71 14.87
CA ILE A 416 13.77 3.37 15.45
C ILE A 416 13.84 2.31 14.34
N SER A 417 13.11 2.50 13.25
CA SER A 417 13.10 1.54 12.13
C SER A 417 14.48 1.42 11.46
N LEU A 418 15.13 2.54 11.15
CA LEU A 418 16.48 2.55 10.59
C LEU A 418 17.49 1.98 11.58
N GLY A 419 17.35 2.28 12.88
CA GLY A 419 18.17 1.67 13.93
C GLY A 419 18.01 0.15 14.00
N LEU A 420 16.78 -0.35 13.96
CA LEU A 420 16.49 -1.80 13.95
C LEU A 420 17.11 -2.49 12.74
N SER A 421 17.21 -1.83 11.59
CA SER A 421 17.75 -2.42 10.35
C SER A 421 19.21 -2.89 10.48
N PHE A 422 19.95 -2.41 11.47
CA PHE A 422 21.32 -2.88 11.77
C PHE A 422 21.37 -4.13 12.66
N PHE A 423 20.24 -4.49 13.29
CA PHE A 423 20.17 -5.61 14.25
C PHE A 423 19.35 -6.79 13.73
N VAL A 424 18.61 -6.60 12.64
CA VAL A 424 17.77 -7.65 12.03
C VAL A 424 18.36 -8.11 10.69
N PRO A 425 18.01 -9.32 10.20
CA PRO A 425 18.41 -9.76 8.87
C PRO A 425 17.92 -8.78 7.79
N LYS A 426 18.74 -8.57 6.74
CA LYS A 426 18.43 -7.63 5.63
C LYS A 426 17.08 -7.91 4.99
N LEU A 427 16.69 -9.17 4.90
CA LEU A 427 15.39 -9.59 4.38
C LEU A 427 14.23 -8.99 5.19
N TYR A 428 14.27 -9.07 6.53
CA TYR A 428 13.23 -8.49 7.38
C TYR A 428 13.14 -6.97 7.25
N THR A 429 14.29 -6.30 7.09
CA THR A 429 14.31 -4.86 6.82
C THR A 429 13.62 -4.55 5.49
N ALA A 430 13.97 -5.28 4.44
CA ALA A 430 13.39 -5.06 3.12
C ALA A 430 11.88 -5.34 3.09
N ILE A 431 11.45 -6.47 3.70
CA ILE A 431 10.02 -6.81 3.84
C ILE A 431 9.28 -5.73 4.66
N ALA A 432 9.87 -5.25 5.76
CA ALA A 432 9.25 -4.24 6.60
C ALA A 432 8.99 -2.94 5.81
N PHE A 433 10.00 -2.42 5.14
CA PHE A 433 9.88 -1.19 4.37
C PHE A 433 8.94 -1.33 3.15
N ASP A 434 8.95 -2.46 2.46
CA ASP A 434 7.97 -2.76 1.41
C ASP A 434 6.54 -2.84 1.99
N SER A 435 6.39 -3.46 3.17
CA SER A 435 5.09 -3.61 3.83
C SER A 435 4.49 -2.27 4.28
N GLY A 436 5.31 -1.31 4.69
CA GLY A 436 4.85 0.03 5.05
C GLY A 436 4.11 0.71 3.90
N GLY A 437 4.71 0.69 2.71
CA GLY A 437 4.05 1.20 1.51
C GLY A 437 2.76 0.46 1.19
N VAL A 438 2.77 -0.87 1.27
CA VAL A 438 1.62 -1.72 0.90
C VAL A 438 0.45 -1.58 1.87
N ALA A 439 0.70 -1.34 3.16
CA ALA A 439 -0.34 -1.22 4.19
C ALA A 439 -1.18 0.06 4.09
N SER A 440 -0.71 1.06 3.36
CA SER A 440 -1.34 2.38 3.22
C SER A 440 -2.13 2.56 1.91
N GLY A 441 -2.73 1.49 1.40
CA GLY A 441 -3.45 1.48 0.12
C GLY A 441 -4.90 2.02 0.15
N PRO A 442 -5.76 1.53 -0.78
CA PRO A 442 -7.09 2.09 -1.06
C PRO A 442 -8.01 2.27 0.14
N MET A 443 -8.04 1.32 1.07
CA MET A 443 -8.91 1.41 2.24
C MET A 443 -8.45 2.49 3.22
N THR A 444 -7.14 2.73 3.30
CA THR A 444 -6.59 3.81 4.12
C THR A 444 -6.92 5.18 3.53
N SER A 445 -6.73 5.35 2.21
CA SER A 445 -7.00 6.62 1.52
C SER A 445 -8.49 6.95 1.38
N SER A 446 -9.34 5.93 1.26
CA SER A 446 -10.75 6.10 0.92
C SER A 446 -11.74 5.89 2.08
N PHE A 447 -11.33 5.29 3.19
CA PHE A 447 -12.17 5.14 4.38
C PHE A 447 -11.56 5.80 5.61
N ILE A 448 -10.28 5.52 5.89
CA ILE A 448 -9.62 6.04 7.10
C ILE A 448 -9.31 7.54 6.98
N LEU A 449 -8.78 8.00 5.84
CA LEU A 449 -8.49 9.42 5.67
C LEU A 449 -9.77 10.29 5.76
N PRO A 450 -10.90 9.96 5.11
CA PRO A 450 -12.17 10.64 5.35
C PRO A 450 -12.63 10.62 6.81
N LEU A 451 -12.45 9.51 7.54
CA LEU A 451 -12.77 9.42 8.96
C LEU A 451 -11.93 10.40 9.78
N VAL A 452 -10.62 10.48 9.52
CA VAL A 452 -9.72 11.42 10.22
C VAL A 452 -10.00 12.86 9.81
N ILE A 453 -10.37 13.13 8.55
CA ILE A 453 -10.84 14.45 8.10
C ILE A 453 -12.11 14.86 8.87
N GLY A 454 -13.10 13.98 8.95
CA GLY A 454 -14.33 14.25 9.71
C GLY A 454 -14.06 14.53 11.20
N ALA A 455 -13.18 13.74 11.81
CA ALA A 455 -12.73 13.98 13.18
C ALA A 455 -12.01 15.33 13.34
N CYS A 456 -11.14 15.68 12.40
CA CYS A 456 -10.39 16.93 12.41
C CYS A 456 -11.32 18.14 12.26
N VAL A 457 -12.25 18.11 11.31
CA VAL A 457 -13.25 19.18 11.11
C VAL A 457 -14.04 19.43 12.38
N THR A 458 -14.43 18.38 13.10
CA THR A 458 -15.21 18.50 14.34
C THR A 458 -14.37 18.99 15.53
N MET A 459 -13.12 18.54 15.66
CA MET A 459 -12.28 18.86 16.83
C MET A 459 -11.47 20.16 16.67
N GLN A 460 -10.98 20.44 15.46
CA GLN A 460 -10.01 21.53 15.18
C GLN A 460 -10.51 22.54 14.14
N GLY A 461 -11.56 22.19 13.37
CA GLY A 461 -12.08 23.01 12.29
C GLY A 461 -11.49 22.66 10.91
N GLU A 462 -12.14 23.16 9.86
CA GLU A 462 -11.81 22.85 8.47
C GLU A 462 -10.41 23.35 8.05
N SER A 463 -10.02 24.52 8.54
CA SER A 463 -8.70 25.11 8.24
C SER A 463 -7.51 24.29 8.76
N ALA A 464 -7.73 23.42 9.75
CA ALA A 464 -6.70 22.60 10.37
C ALA A 464 -6.49 21.22 9.68
N VAL A 465 -7.31 20.91 8.67
CA VAL A 465 -7.31 19.59 8.02
C VAL A 465 -5.96 19.28 7.36
N LEU A 466 -5.34 20.23 6.66
CA LEU A 466 -4.02 20.04 6.05
C LEU A 466 -2.93 19.75 7.09
N ASP A 467 -2.99 20.38 8.25
CA ASP A 467 -1.99 20.24 9.30
C ASP A 467 -2.16 18.94 10.10
N PHE A 468 -3.42 18.54 10.38
CA PHE A 468 -3.68 17.48 11.36
C PHE A 468 -4.42 16.27 10.82
N ALA A 469 -5.25 16.35 9.77
CA ALA A 469 -5.90 15.16 9.21
C ALA A 469 -5.01 14.42 8.21
N PHE A 470 -4.35 15.14 7.31
CA PHE A 470 -3.32 14.54 6.46
C PHE A 470 -2.14 14.05 7.31
N GLY A 471 -1.37 13.12 6.80
CA GLY A 471 -0.31 12.41 7.50
C GLY A 471 -0.75 11.07 8.08
N VAL A 472 -2.05 10.72 8.02
CA VAL A 472 -2.53 9.41 8.48
C VAL A 472 -1.99 8.28 7.62
N VAL A 473 -1.91 8.47 6.31
CA VAL A 473 -1.36 7.48 5.37
C VAL A 473 0.13 7.26 5.65
N ALA A 474 0.87 8.35 5.88
CA ALA A 474 2.29 8.28 6.26
C ALA A 474 2.51 7.56 7.60
N MET A 475 1.65 7.80 8.59
CA MET A 475 1.72 7.11 9.88
C MET A 475 1.42 5.62 9.73
N VAL A 476 0.45 5.25 8.90
CA VAL A 476 0.13 3.85 8.55
C VAL A 476 1.30 3.20 7.82
N ALA A 477 1.97 3.90 6.91
CA ALA A 477 3.14 3.39 6.22
C ALA A 477 4.35 3.17 7.16
N MET A 478 4.53 4.01 8.18
CA MET A 478 5.71 3.97 9.04
C MET A 478 5.66 2.88 10.13
N THR A 479 4.51 2.65 10.77
CA THR A 479 4.45 1.76 11.94
C THR A 479 4.72 0.28 11.61
N PRO A 480 4.24 -0.29 10.47
CA PRO A 480 4.60 -1.64 10.06
C PRO A 480 6.12 -1.87 9.96
N LEU A 481 6.89 -0.83 9.64
CA LEU A 481 8.35 -0.92 9.60
C LEU A 481 8.90 -1.39 10.94
N ILE A 482 8.38 -0.86 12.03
CA ILE A 482 8.82 -1.20 13.39
C ILE A 482 8.28 -2.58 13.78
N THR A 483 7.00 -2.86 13.53
CA THR A 483 6.39 -4.13 13.98
C THR A 483 6.97 -5.35 13.28
N ILE A 484 7.23 -5.27 11.96
CA ILE A 484 7.82 -6.36 11.20
C ILE A 484 9.31 -6.54 11.53
N GLN A 485 10.06 -5.46 11.67
CA GLN A 485 11.46 -5.57 12.11
C GLN A 485 11.56 -6.12 13.53
N SER A 486 10.58 -5.83 14.40
CA SER A 486 10.52 -6.41 15.73
C SER A 486 10.30 -7.93 15.68
N LEU A 487 9.54 -8.46 14.70
CA LEU A 487 9.46 -9.91 14.45
C LEU A 487 10.83 -10.47 14.06
N GLY A 488 11.54 -9.81 13.15
CA GLY A 488 12.89 -10.20 12.74
C GLY A 488 13.88 -10.19 13.92
N PHE A 489 13.83 -9.17 14.76
CA PHE A 489 14.65 -9.08 15.97
C PHE A 489 14.35 -10.22 16.95
N LYS A 490 13.06 -10.52 17.17
CA LYS A 490 12.64 -11.66 18.01
C LYS A 490 13.18 -12.99 17.47
N SER A 491 13.17 -13.17 16.13
CA SER A 491 13.73 -14.37 15.48
C SER A 491 15.24 -14.50 15.75
N VAL A 492 16.01 -13.42 15.56
CA VAL A 492 17.46 -13.40 15.85
C VAL A 492 17.76 -13.73 17.32
N MET A 493 16.99 -13.13 18.24
CA MET A 493 17.16 -13.40 19.68
C MET A 493 16.82 -14.84 20.03
N ALA A 494 15.79 -15.42 19.40
CA ALA A 494 15.42 -16.83 19.61
C ALA A 494 16.53 -17.77 19.13
N VAL A 495 17.12 -17.52 17.94
CA VAL A 495 18.27 -18.29 17.43
C VAL A 495 19.48 -18.17 18.35
N LYS A 496 19.86 -16.95 18.76
CA LYS A 496 20.99 -16.74 19.69
C LYS A 496 20.76 -17.47 21.03
N ARG A 497 19.53 -17.44 21.57
CA ARG A 497 19.19 -18.13 22.80
C ARG A 497 19.28 -19.65 22.65
N ARG A 498 18.76 -20.23 21.53
CA ARG A 498 18.89 -21.67 21.24
C ARG A 498 20.36 -22.07 21.12
N SER A 499 21.16 -21.30 20.38
CA SER A 499 22.59 -21.57 20.25
C SER A 499 23.34 -21.50 21.58
N ALA A 500 23.03 -20.53 22.42
CA ALA A 500 23.63 -20.42 23.75
C ALA A 500 23.26 -21.61 24.65
N ILE A 501 21.99 -22.07 24.61
CA ILE A 501 21.54 -23.26 25.35
C ILE A 501 22.25 -24.51 24.80
N ALA A 502 22.37 -24.66 23.48
CA ALA A 502 23.06 -25.78 22.86
C ALA A 502 24.55 -25.82 23.24
N ILE A 503 25.25 -24.67 23.16
CA ILE A 503 26.65 -24.57 23.59
C ILE A 503 26.81 -24.94 25.06
N ARG A 504 25.90 -24.43 25.92
CA ARG A 504 25.94 -24.75 27.35
C ARG A 504 25.75 -26.25 27.60
N ARG A 505 24.80 -26.91 26.90
CA ARG A 505 24.60 -28.37 26.98
C ARG A 505 25.85 -29.15 26.55
N ILE A 506 26.54 -28.69 25.48
CA ILE A 506 27.80 -29.30 25.03
C ILE A 506 28.88 -29.17 26.10
N MET A 507 29.02 -27.99 26.72
CA MET A 507 30.04 -27.74 27.74
C MET A 507 29.79 -28.45 29.07
N GLU A 508 28.52 -28.78 29.38
CA GLU A 508 28.11 -29.49 30.59
C GLU A 508 28.00 -31.01 30.39
N ALA A 509 28.14 -31.51 29.14
CA ALA A 509 28.06 -32.94 28.81
C ALA A 509 29.34 -33.67 29.19
N GLU A 510 29.23 -34.92 29.70
CA GLU A 510 30.36 -35.84 29.88
C GLU A 510 30.84 -36.34 28.52
N ASP A 511 32.13 -36.73 28.40
CA ASP A 511 32.77 -37.10 27.13
C ASP A 511 32.06 -38.25 26.37
N ASP A 512 31.35 -39.13 27.08
CA ASP A 512 30.62 -40.27 26.51
C ASP A 512 29.13 -40.01 26.26
N GLN A 513 28.64 -38.79 26.50
CA GLN A 513 27.21 -38.45 26.38
C GLN A 513 26.82 -38.06 24.95
N ILE A 514 25.78 -38.70 24.40
CA ILE A 514 25.18 -38.30 23.12
C ILE A 514 24.30 -37.05 23.32
N ILE A 515 24.61 -35.96 22.61
CA ILE A 515 23.84 -34.72 22.65
C ILE A 515 22.92 -34.65 21.44
N TYR A 516 21.61 -34.56 21.71
CA TYR A 516 20.59 -34.32 20.66
C TYR A 516 20.31 -32.81 20.56
N PHE A 517 20.40 -32.28 19.33
CA PHE A 517 20.03 -30.90 19.01
C PHE A 517 18.60 -30.90 18.45
N GLU A 518 17.63 -30.37 19.20
CA GLU A 518 16.26 -30.15 18.76
C GLU A 518 16.06 -28.73 18.23
#